data_fa3cefb654dd6d52434cc2df760a70e1
#
_entry.id   fa3cefb654dd6d52434cc2df760a70e1
#
_cell.length_a   1.000
_cell.length_b   1.000
_cell.length_c   1.000
_cell.angle_alpha   90.00
_cell.angle_beta   90.00
_cell.angle_gamma   90.00
#
_symmetry.space_group_name_H-M   'P 1'
#
loop_
_entity.id
_entity.type
_entity.pdbx_description
1 polymer ?
#
loop_
_entity_poly.entity_id
_entity_poly.type
_entity_poly.pdbx_seq_one_letter_code
_entity_poly.pdbx_strand_id
1 'polypeptide(L)'
;MLKPFITTVALISLCSGLALAAEKKVVRPKGAEPNAGWSYGILVDDTLYVSGMGGEDAAGKIPATFEAEVKQSLDNINAVLKEAGMTPADVVSVQVYITDGALFDRMNTVYKAYFNGPKPTRTTVVVAGLVGAGHVEITATARK
;
A
#
# COMPACT_ATOMS: atom_id res chain seq x y z
N MET A 1 46.95 -49.77 33.19
CA MET A 1 46.07 -48.62 33.49
C MET A 1 45.53 -48.10 32.18
N LEU A 2 44.29 -48.53 31.82
CA LEU A 2 43.58 -47.97 30.64
C LEU A 2 42.78 -46.75 31.07
N LYS A 3 43.01 -45.63 30.40
CA LYS A 3 42.19 -44.42 30.57
C LYS A 3 40.88 -44.54 29.74
N PRO A 4 39.70 -44.24 30.26
CA PRO A 4 38.50 -44.26 29.49
C PRO A 4 38.42 -43.01 28.56
N PHE A 5 38.21 -43.25 27.26
CA PHE A 5 37.82 -42.20 26.30
C PHE A 5 36.34 -41.86 26.50
N ILE A 6 36.06 -40.66 26.94
CA ILE A 6 34.70 -40.12 27.00
C ILE A 6 34.39 -39.51 25.64
N THR A 7 33.58 -40.20 24.86
CA THR A 7 33.04 -39.66 23.60
C THR A 7 31.85 -38.76 23.88
N THR A 8 32.05 -37.46 23.81
CA THR A 8 30.94 -36.50 23.93
C THR A 8 30.14 -36.49 22.61
N VAL A 9 28.96 -37.06 22.65
CA VAL A 9 27.99 -36.98 21.53
C VAL A 9 27.29 -35.63 21.65
N ALA A 10 27.61 -34.70 20.76
CA ALA A 10 26.89 -33.42 20.62
C ALA A 10 25.55 -33.68 19.92
N LEU A 11 24.44 -33.57 20.65
CA LEU A 11 23.08 -33.60 20.08
C LEU A 11 22.83 -32.27 19.38
N ILE A 12 22.93 -32.22 18.06
CA ILE A 12 22.50 -31.07 17.24
C ILE A 12 20.98 -31.19 17.12
N SER A 13 20.26 -30.40 17.94
CA SER A 13 18.83 -30.24 17.83
C SER A 13 18.51 -29.41 16.59
N LEU A 14 18.07 -30.08 15.51
CA LEU A 14 17.60 -29.43 14.28
C LEU A 14 16.20 -28.87 14.58
N CYS A 15 16.12 -27.59 15.00
CA CYS A 15 14.85 -26.88 15.07
C CYS A 15 14.33 -26.65 13.63
N SER A 16 13.55 -27.62 13.13
CA SER A 16 12.76 -27.44 11.92
C SER A 16 11.64 -26.45 12.23
N GLY A 17 11.89 -25.15 12.09
CA GLY A 17 10.86 -24.14 12.13
C GLY A 17 9.90 -24.39 10.97
N LEU A 18 8.68 -24.83 11.27
CA LEU A 18 7.58 -24.82 10.30
C LEU A 18 7.38 -23.36 9.87
N ALA A 19 7.84 -23.01 8.68
CA ALA A 19 7.49 -21.75 8.05
C ALA A 19 6.00 -21.83 7.70
N LEU A 20 5.15 -21.27 8.56
CA LEU A 20 3.74 -21.05 8.23
C LEU A 20 3.71 -20.00 7.11
N ALA A 21 2.99 -20.31 6.04
CA ALA A 21 2.76 -19.31 4.98
C ALA A 21 2.02 -18.11 5.60
N ALA A 22 2.50 -16.90 5.29
CA ALA A 22 1.88 -15.68 5.78
C ALA A 22 0.40 -15.60 5.37
N GLU A 23 -0.49 -15.38 6.32
CA GLU A 23 -1.92 -15.26 6.07
C GLU A 23 -2.23 -13.94 5.37
N LYS A 24 -2.98 -14.00 4.26
CA LYS A 24 -3.47 -12.83 3.54
C LYS A 24 -4.79 -12.38 4.12
N LYS A 25 -4.83 -11.16 4.67
CA LYS A 25 -6.06 -10.54 5.18
C LYS A 25 -6.54 -9.46 4.20
N VAL A 26 -7.78 -9.61 3.73
CA VAL A 26 -8.43 -8.56 2.92
C VAL A 26 -8.77 -7.38 3.81
N VAL A 27 -8.34 -6.18 3.40
CA VAL A 27 -8.63 -4.90 4.05
C VAL A 27 -9.57 -4.10 3.15
N ARG A 28 -10.68 -3.61 3.73
CA ARG A 28 -11.71 -2.87 2.99
C ARG A 28 -12.16 -1.67 3.82
N PRO A 29 -12.25 -0.46 3.24
CA PRO A 29 -12.75 0.71 3.94
C PRO A 29 -14.15 0.47 4.52
N LYS A 30 -14.41 1.03 5.70
CA LYS A 30 -15.70 0.91 6.36
C LYS A 30 -16.81 1.48 5.44
N GLY A 31 -17.85 0.68 5.24
CA GLY A 31 -18.98 1.06 4.37
C GLY A 31 -18.78 0.85 2.88
N ALA A 32 -17.58 0.45 2.44
CA ALA A 32 -17.36 0.09 1.05
C ALA A 32 -17.90 -1.31 0.75
N GLU A 33 -18.54 -1.47 -0.42
CA GLU A 33 -19.01 -2.77 -0.88
C GLU A 33 -17.86 -3.67 -1.35
N PRO A 34 -17.99 -5.00 -1.22
CA PRO A 34 -17.02 -5.92 -1.81
C PRO A 34 -16.96 -5.77 -3.33
N ASN A 35 -15.75 -5.71 -3.87
CA ASN A 35 -15.57 -5.80 -5.32
C ASN A 35 -15.26 -7.24 -5.73
N ALA A 36 -15.88 -7.75 -6.79
CA ALA A 36 -15.70 -9.12 -7.24
C ALA A 36 -14.37 -9.33 -8.00
N GLY A 37 -13.76 -8.27 -8.53
CA GLY A 37 -12.57 -8.35 -9.38
C GLY A 37 -11.26 -8.01 -8.67
N TRP A 38 -11.30 -7.34 -7.49
CA TRP A 38 -10.10 -6.87 -6.78
C TRP A 38 -10.38 -6.58 -5.31
N SER A 39 -9.32 -6.39 -4.52
CA SER A 39 -9.41 -6.01 -3.10
C SER A 39 -8.89 -4.60 -2.91
N TYR A 40 -9.51 -3.79 -2.05
CA TYR A 40 -9.02 -2.43 -1.69
C TYR A 40 -7.61 -2.47 -1.11
N GLY A 41 -7.33 -3.47 -0.28
CA GLY A 41 -6.00 -3.74 0.23
C GLY A 41 -5.85 -5.19 0.66
N ILE A 42 -4.60 -5.65 0.67
CA ILE A 42 -4.20 -6.95 1.21
C ILE A 42 -3.11 -6.71 2.24
N LEU A 43 -3.38 -7.14 3.47
CA LEU A 43 -2.40 -7.15 4.56
C LEU A 43 -1.76 -8.55 4.63
N VAL A 44 -0.43 -8.58 4.59
CA VAL A 44 0.39 -9.78 4.78
C VAL A 44 1.42 -9.43 5.86
N ASP A 45 1.35 -10.11 6.99
CA ASP A 45 2.13 -9.79 8.19
C ASP A 45 1.99 -8.30 8.57
N ASP A 46 3.06 -7.53 8.50
CA ASP A 46 3.14 -6.09 8.80
C ASP A 46 3.04 -5.19 7.54
N THR A 47 2.83 -5.77 6.35
CA THR A 47 2.86 -5.07 5.07
C THR A 47 1.48 -5.03 4.43
N LEU A 48 0.98 -3.82 4.16
CA LEU A 48 -0.28 -3.55 3.47
C LEU A 48 0.00 -3.12 2.02
N TYR A 49 -0.61 -3.84 1.09
CA TYR A 49 -0.64 -3.50 -0.33
C TYR A 49 -2.01 -2.88 -0.64
N VAL A 50 -2.02 -1.62 -1.05
CA VAL A 50 -3.25 -0.89 -1.43
C VAL A 50 -3.36 -0.87 -2.95
N SER A 51 -4.54 -1.22 -3.46
CA SER A 51 -4.83 -1.16 -4.90
C SER A 51 -4.79 0.26 -5.45
N GLY A 52 -4.80 0.39 -6.78
CA GLY A 52 -4.99 1.68 -7.45
C GLY A 52 -6.28 2.35 -6.97
N MET A 53 -6.13 3.56 -6.45
CA MET A 53 -7.25 4.40 -6.00
C MET A 53 -7.31 5.63 -6.89
N GLY A 54 -8.44 5.79 -7.60
CA GLY A 54 -8.79 7.02 -8.29
C GLY A 54 -9.27 8.10 -7.32
N GLY A 55 -9.62 9.25 -7.88
CA GLY A 55 -10.10 10.40 -7.14
C GLY A 55 -11.62 10.48 -7.01
N GLU A 56 -12.35 9.39 -7.23
CA GLU A 56 -13.80 9.34 -7.06
C GLU A 56 -14.17 9.35 -5.57
N ASP A 57 -15.22 10.08 -5.22
CA ASP A 57 -15.84 10.03 -3.90
C ASP A 57 -16.72 8.78 -3.74
N ALA A 58 -17.37 8.62 -2.57
CA ALA A 58 -18.24 7.49 -2.28
C ALA A 58 -19.49 7.39 -3.19
N ALA A 59 -19.84 8.47 -3.90
CA ALA A 59 -20.91 8.51 -4.89
C ALA A 59 -20.39 8.26 -6.32
N GLY A 60 -19.09 7.95 -6.49
CA GLY A 60 -18.45 7.75 -7.80
C GLY A 60 -18.19 9.05 -8.57
N LYS A 61 -18.27 10.20 -7.91
CA LYS A 61 -18.07 11.50 -8.54
C LYS A 61 -16.63 11.97 -8.42
N ILE A 62 -16.05 12.39 -9.54
CA ILE A 62 -14.73 13.03 -9.57
C ILE A 62 -14.85 14.51 -9.20
N PRO A 63 -14.03 15.05 -8.29
CA PRO A 63 -13.99 16.47 -7.97
C PRO A 63 -13.74 17.37 -9.18
N ALA A 64 -14.22 18.61 -9.12
CA ALA A 64 -14.17 19.55 -10.24
C ALA A 64 -12.74 20.06 -10.57
N THR A 65 -11.78 19.95 -9.65
CA THR A 65 -10.39 20.36 -9.86
C THR A 65 -9.46 19.17 -9.71
N PHE A 66 -8.40 19.15 -10.50
CA PHE A 66 -7.41 18.07 -10.45
C PHE A 66 -6.73 17.96 -9.07
N GLU A 67 -6.47 19.06 -8.40
CA GLU A 67 -5.91 19.08 -7.05
C GLU A 67 -6.84 18.40 -6.03
N ALA A 68 -8.14 18.64 -6.14
CA ALA A 68 -9.13 17.97 -5.31
C ALA A 68 -9.26 16.47 -5.66
N GLU A 69 -9.11 16.11 -6.93
CA GLU A 69 -9.07 14.71 -7.38
C GLU A 69 -7.85 13.98 -6.80
N VAL A 70 -6.65 14.57 -6.86
CA VAL A 70 -5.43 14.01 -6.24
C VAL A 70 -5.62 13.83 -4.72
N LYS A 71 -6.18 14.85 -4.06
CA LYS A 71 -6.45 14.76 -2.61
C LYS A 71 -7.42 13.62 -2.31
N GLN A 72 -8.50 13.48 -3.08
CA GLN A 72 -9.49 12.43 -2.91
C GLN A 72 -8.87 11.03 -3.10
N SER A 73 -8.02 10.84 -4.12
CA SER A 73 -7.27 9.60 -4.32
C SER A 73 -6.43 9.23 -3.09
N LEU A 74 -5.70 10.19 -2.53
CA LEU A 74 -4.91 9.99 -1.31
C LEU A 74 -5.80 9.73 -0.08
N ASP A 75 -6.95 10.38 0.03
CA ASP A 75 -7.92 10.14 1.11
C ASP A 75 -8.54 8.73 1.01
N ASN A 76 -8.78 8.23 -0.22
CA ASN A 76 -9.24 6.87 -0.47
C ASN A 76 -8.19 5.84 -0.01
N ILE A 77 -6.90 6.07 -0.29
CA ILE A 77 -5.80 5.26 0.25
C ILE A 77 -5.80 5.30 1.77
N ASN A 78 -5.94 6.49 2.37
CA ASN A 78 -5.95 6.64 3.82
C ASN A 78 -7.12 5.90 4.49
N ALA A 79 -8.26 5.78 3.83
CA ALA A 79 -9.38 4.99 4.32
C ALA A 79 -8.99 3.50 4.44
N VAL A 80 -8.25 2.96 3.46
CA VAL A 80 -7.73 1.56 3.53
C VAL A 80 -6.66 1.42 4.61
N LEU A 81 -5.74 2.39 4.72
CA LEU A 81 -4.71 2.40 5.78
C LEU A 81 -5.35 2.33 7.17
N LYS A 82 -6.37 3.15 7.43
CA LYS A 82 -7.08 3.20 8.73
C LYS A 82 -7.68 1.85 9.11
N GLU A 83 -8.27 1.12 8.17
CA GLU A 83 -8.84 -0.20 8.44
C GLU A 83 -7.76 -1.25 8.78
N ALA A 84 -6.53 -1.06 8.29
CA ALA A 84 -5.37 -1.85 8.69
C ALA A 84 -4.71 -1.34 9.99
N GLY A 85 -5.26 -0.29 10.61
CA GLY A 85 -4.68 0.38 11.77
C GLY A 85 -3.37 1.12 11.44
N MET A 86 -3.19 1.55 10.19
CA MET A 86 -2.04 2.30 9.67
C MET A 86 -2.41 3.76 9.38
N THR A 87 -1.38 4.56 9.12
CA THR A 87 -1.46 6.00 8.81
C THR A 87 -0.64 6.33 7.56
N PRO A 88 -0.76 7.52 6.98
CA PRO A 88 0.13 7.95 5.89
C PRO A 88 1.63 7.92 6.25
N ALA A 89 2.00 7.99 7.52
CA ALA A 89 3.39 7.88 7.96
C ALA A 89 3.99 6.47 7.78
N ASP A 90 3.13 5.44 7.72
CA ASP A 90 3.54 4.05 7.50
C ASP A 90 3.73 3.73 6.01
N VAL A 91 3.37 4.64 5.08
CA VAL A 91 3.53 4.44 3.64
C VAL A 91 5.01 4.50 3.27
N VAL A 92 5.51 3.45 2.65
CA VAL A 92 6.92 3.31 2.24
C VAL A 92 7.13 3.48 0.74
N SER A 93 6.11 3.18 -0.07
CA SER A 93 6.20 3.27 -1.52
C SER A 93 4.87 3.69 -2.13
N VAL A 94 4.92 4.50 -3.19
CA VAL A 94 3.77 4.98 -3.94
C VAL A 94 4.07 4.89 -5.43
N GLN A 95 3.07 4.50 -6.23
CA GLN A 95 3.09 4.63 -7.68
C GLN A 95 1.96 5.57 -8.09
N VAL A 96 2.25 6.55 -8.92
CA VAL A 96 1.31 7.56 -9.39
C VAL A 96 1.20 7.48 -10.90
N TYR A 97 -0.02 7.34 -11.38
CA TYR A 97 -0.38 7.34 -12.79
C TYR A 97 -1.17 8.60 -13.09
N ILE A 98 -0.74 9.40 -14.06
CA ILE A 98 -1.43 10.62 -14.52
C ILE A 98 -1.65 10.55 -16.02
N THR A 99 -2.73 11.14 -16.50
CA THR A 99 -3.09 11.09 -17.94
C THR A 99 -2.41 12.15 -18.78
N ASP A 100 -1.79 13.17 -18.16
CA ASP A 100 -1.08 14.24 -18.87
C ASP A 100 0.13 14.70 -18.05
N GLY A 101 1.29 14.87 -18.70
CA GLY A 101 2.51 15.40 -18.08
C GLY A 101 2.37 16.82 -17.54
N ALA A 102 1.49 17.64 -18.09
CA ALA A 102 1.19 18.98 -17.60
C ALA A 102 0.55 18.97 -16.18
N LEU A 103 0.01 17.83 -15.74
CA LEU A 103 -0.58 17.66 -14.42
C LEU A 103 0.47 17.39 -13.32
N PHE A 104 1.73 17.11 -13.68
CA PHE A 104 2.75 16.67 -12.74
C PHE A 104 3.01 17.67 -11.61
N ASP A 105 3.20 18.95 -11.90
CA ASP A 105 3.48 19.96 -10.87
C ASP A 105 2.26 20.23 -9.99
N ARG A 106 1.07 20.19 -10.57
CA ARG A 106 -0.20 20.31 -9.85
C ARG A 106 -0.40 19.15 -8.88
N MET A 107 -0.15 17.91 -9.32
CA MET A 107 -0.13 16.72 -8.46
C MET A 107 0.90 16.88 -7.33
N ASN A 108 2.12 17.31 -7.65
CA ASN A 108 3.18 17.50 -6.67
C ASN A 108 2.81 18.48 -5.54
N THR A 109 2.06 19.53 -5.86
CA THR A 109 1.60 20.52 -4.87
C THR A 109 0.77 19.84 -3.76
N VAL A 110 -0.19 19.01 -4.15
CA VAL A 110 -1.04 18.26 -3.21
C VAL A 110 -0.26 17.16 -2.49
N TYR A 111 0.50 16.37 -3.26
CA TYR A 111 1.27 15.24 -2.74
C TYR A 111 2.27 15.66 -1.65
N LYS A 112 3.02 16.74 -1.88
CA LYS A 112 4.00 17.26 -0.91
C LYS A 112 3.35 17.73 0.39
N ALA A 113 2.17 18.30 0.31
CA ALA A 113 1.42 18.77 1.48
C ALA A 113 0.76 17.59 2.25
N TYR A 114 0.42 16.50 1.55
CA TYR A 114 -0.29 15.35 2.15
C TYR A 114 0.62 14.52 3.05
N PHE A 115 1.82 14.20 2.61
CA PHE A 115 2.78 13.42 3.39
C PHE A 115 3.64 14.36 4.25
N ASN A 116 3.45 14.31 5.57
CA ASN A 116 4.27 15.02 6.54
C ASN A 116 5.46 14.13 6.97
N GLY A 117 6.67 14.72 7.10
CA GLY A 117 7.89 13.98 7.45
C GLY A 117 8.60 13.35 6.24
N PRO A 118 9.34 12.24 6.42
CA PRO A 118 10.00 11.54 5.34
C PRO A 118 8.98 11.11 4.29
N LYS A 119 9.27 11.38 3.01
CA LYS A 119 8.37 11.00 1.91
C LYS A 119 8.58 9.54 1.54
N PRO A 120 7.50 8.80 1.17
CA PRO A 120 7.66 7.46 0.60
C PRO A 120 8.45 7.52 -0.71
N THR A 121 9.07 6.40 -1.10
CA THR A 121 9.58 6.26 -2.46
C THR A 121 8.44 6.45 -3.45
N ARG A 122 8.70 7.07 -4.61
CA ARG A 122 7.66 7.33 -5.59
C ARG A 122 8.13 7.09 -7.01
N THR A 123 7.31 6.39 -7.80
CA THR A 123 7.38 6.39 -9.26
C THR A 123 6.16 7.14 -9.79
N THR A 124 6.36 8.05 -10.75
CA THR A 124 5.26 8.74 -11.45
C THR A 124 5.41 8.51 -12.93
N VAL A 125 4.35 8.08 -13.59
CA VAL A 125 4.30 7.85 -15.03
C VAL A 125 3.09 8.54 -15.65
N VAL A 126 3.25 8.97 -16.89
CA VAL A 126 2.14 9.43 -17.73
C VAL A 126 1.63 8.21 -18.52
N VAL A 127 0.34 7.98 -18.47
CA VAL A 127 -0.33 6.87 -19.15
C VAL A 127 -1.25 7.39 -20.25
N ALA A 128 -1.55 6.56 -21.24
CA ALA A 128 -2.44 6.92 -22.34
C ALA A 128 -3.90 7.16 -21.89
N GLY A 129 -4.29 6.60 -20.74
CA GLY A 129 -5.60 6.75 -20.11
C GLY A 129 -5.70 5.85 -18.88
N LEU A 130 -6.63 6.18 -18.00
CA LEU A 130 -7.04 5.36 -16.86
C LEU A 130 -8.36 4.66 -17.16
N VAL A 131 -8.68 3.63 -16.39
CA VAL A 131 -10.01 3.02 -16.44
C VAL A 131 -11.00 3.98 -15.76
N GLY A 132 -11.97 4.48 -16.50
CA GLY A 132 -12.91 5.51 -16.05
C GLY A 132 -12.55 6.91 -16.56
N ALA A 133 -13.08 7.93 -15.90
CA ALA A 133 -12.95 9.33 -16.31
C ALA A 133 -11.92 10.12 -15.49
N GLY A 134 -11.17 9.47 -14.59
CA GLY A 134 -10.18 10.09 -13.74
C GLY A 134 -8.91 10.51 -14.49
N HIS A 135 -8.16 11.41 -13.87
CA HIS A 135 -6.87 11.91 -14.39
C HIS A 135 -5.68 11.44 -13.56
N VAL A 136 -5.94 10.87 -12.38
CA VAL A 136 -4.92 10.32 -11.47
C VAL A 136 -5.39 9.01 -10.86
N GLU A 137 -4.46 8.07 -10.74
CA GLU A 137 -4.60 6.85 -9.94
C GLU A 137 -3.32 6.66 -9.12
N ILE A 138 -3.45 6.25 -7.86
CA ILE A 138 -2.32 6.08 -6.95
C ILE A 138 -2.44 4.72 -6.27
N THR A 139 -1.34 3.95 -6.29
CA THR A 139 -1.17 2.75 -5.45
C THR A 139 -0.23 3.05 -4.30
N ALA A 140 -0.34 2.30 -3.21
CA ALA A 140 0.56 2.46 -2.07
C ALA A 140 0.93 1.11 -1.44
N THR A 141 2.15 1.04 -0.90
CA THR A 141 2.56 -0.01 0.03
C THR A 141 2.92 0.65 1.35
N ALA A 142 2.35 0.14 2.45
CA ALA A 142 2.62 0.61 3.81
C ALA A 142 3.16 -0.52 4.68
N ARG A 143 3.97 -0.20 5.67
CA ARG A 143 4.57 -1.16 6.60
C ARG A 143 4.66 -0.59 8.00
N LYS A 144 4.32 -1.43 9.01
CA LYS A 144 4.54 -1.18 10.45
C LYS A 144 5.85 -1.76 10.94
#